data_44caf9dcee246dac3b0556dc3281262c
#
_entry.id   44caf9dcee246dac3b0556dc3281262c
#
_cell.length_a   1.000
_cell.length_b   1.000
_cell.length_c   1.000
_cell.angle_alpha   90.00
_cell.angle_beta   90.00
_cell.angle_gamma   90.00
#
_symmetry.space_group_name_H-M   'P 1'
#
loop_
_entity.id
_entity.type
_entity.pdbx_description
1 polymer ?
#
loop_
_entity_poly.entity_id
_entity_poly.type
_entity_poly.pdbx_seq_one_letter_code
_entity_poly.pdbx_strand_id
1 'polypeptide(L)'
;MNISFTLAVRNGLDMTKKSYSYIRQIYPNTPFSISSGGSTDGTKEWLESLDDPNLIFSHTDEDICFSENYNKAIFQAKTDKVVLIHNDMIPGKGFLEELETQLTPDNIVTYTTIEPPIFPGHDRPGKLIRDFGRSYLDFDKKSFDQEVNLIQSQPNEVVEGAAFFMSGYVSSFKEIGGFDEKHFKPVFCEDDDILIRFKLIGKDLITSKHALVYHLVSQTIRFSDDFKDKTNPIEQASNVNFCRKWNTYVGVVRSLEYWKKPINLKFYDISYELKNSTPELIKLIEPFSTYLYIDNQVEDSFIEQIQKTSTYDIKSKIKPIQENYSDSVVVYINGLNFNQEIYKTINNIPLYLNQDIQVGSYNINNLVVTINNLKEKKI
;
A
#
# COMPACT_ATOMS: atom_id res chain seq x y z
N MET A 1 23.04 -15.42 5.72
CA MET A 1 21.72 -15.09 5.13
C MET A 1 21.89 -14.01 4.07
N ASN A 2 21.26 -14.20 2.91
CA ASN A 2 21.28 -13.19 1.83
C ASN A 2 19.98 -12.35 1.85
N ILE A 3 19.61 -11.85 3.04
CA ILE A 3 18.44 -11.02 3.28
C ILE A 3 18.81 -9.87 4.23
N SER A 4 18.36 -8.66 3.92
CA SER A 4 18.53 -7.47 4.78
C SER A 4 17.22 -7.09 5.43
N PHE A 5 17.26 -6.68 6.69
CA PHE A 5 16.19 -5.83 7.22
C PHE A 5 16.22 -4.46 6.54
N THR A 6 15.06 -3.94 6.21
CA THR A 6 14.89 -2.57 5.68
C THR A 6 13.92 -1.79 6.55
N LEU A 7 14.33 -0.60 6.97
CA LEU A 7 13.60 0.26 7.88
C LEU A 7 13.60 1.69 7.37
N ALA A 8 12.42 2.25 7.23
CA ALA A 8 12.21 3.68 6.98
C ALA A 8 11.90 4.38 8.31
N VAL A 9 12.63 5.45 8.62
CA VAL A 9 12.49 6.20 9.89
C VAL A 9 12.21 7.65 9.62
N ARG A 10 11.30 8.22 10.41
CA ARG A 10 11.08 9.66 10.53
C ARG A 10 10.75 9.96 11.98
N ASN A 11 11.73 10.52 12.69
CA ASN A 11 11.66 10.69 14.15
C ASN A 11 11.45 9.34 14.89
N GLY A 12 11.14 9.40 16.19
CA GLY A 12 10.95 8.21 17.01
C GLY A 12 12.25 7.50 17.39
N LEU A 13 13.31 8.27 17.65
CA LEU A 13 14.66 7.78 17.96
C LEU A 13 14.68 6.70 19.04
N ASP A 14 13.98 6.92 20.18
CA ASP A 14 13.98 5.96 21.28
C ASP A 14 13.39 4.61 20.88
N MET A 15 12.32 4.63 20.09
CA MET A 15 11.69 3.42 19.57
C MET A 15 12.60 2.72 18.56
N THR A 16 13.21 3.49 17.68
CA THR A 16 14.15 2.98 16.68
C THR A 16 15.36 2.31 17.33
N LYS A 17 15.93 2.93 18.39
CA LYS A 17 17.01 2.33 19.18
C LYS A 17 16.63 1.00 19.81
N LYS A 18 15.43 0.91 20.37
CA LYS A 18 14.92 -0.32 20.99
C LYS A 18 14.68 -1.41 19.96
N SER A 19 14.00 -1.10 18.85
CA SER A 19 13.79 -2.04 17.74
C SER A 19 15.13 -2.58 17.22
N TYR A 20 16.06 -1.67 16.91
CA TYR A 20 17.39 -2.04 16.45
C TYR A 20 18.11 -2.96 17.45
N SER A 21 18.08 -2.62 18.73
CA SER A 21 18.69 -3.44 19.79
C SER A 21 18.08 -4.84 19.86
N TYR A 22 16.74 -4.96 19.81
CA TYR A 22 16.07 -6.28 19.80
C TYR A 22 16.44 -7.10 18.56
N ILE A 23 16.47 -6.49 17.39
CA ILE A 23 16.86 -7.16 16.16
C ILE A 23 18.30 -7.65 16.26
N ARG A 24 19.24 -6.82 16.75
CA ARG A 24 20.64 -7.18 16.90
C ARG A 24 20.89 -8.26 17.94
N GLN A 25 20.06 -8.39 18.96
CA GLN A 25 20.15 -9.49 19.93
C GLN A 25 19.83 -10.85 19.30
N ILE A 26 18.90 -10.90 18.34
CA ILE A 26 18.48 -12.15 17.68
C ILE A 26 19.31 -12.38 16.40
N TYR A 27 19.59 -11.32 15.66
CA TYR A 27 20.26 -11.31 14.35
C TYR A 27 21.47 -10.40 14.33
N PRO A 28 22.56 -10.73 15.09
CA PRO A 28 23.70 -9.82 15.30
C PRO A 28 24.45 -9.47 14.02
N ASN A 29 24.51 -10.39 13.05
CA ASN A 29 25.30 -10.25 11.82
C ASN A 29 24.48 -10.07 10.56
N THR A 30 23.15 -9.94 10.66
CA THR A 30 22.29 -9.79 9.49
C THR A 30 22.42 -8.38 8.92
N PRO A 31 22.56 -8.21 7.61
CA PRO A 31 22.59 -6.89 6.99
C PRO A 31 21.33 -6.09 7.32
N PHE A 32 21.52 -4.80 7.62
CA PHE A 32 20.47 -3.87 7.95
C PHE A 32 20.60 -2.62 7.10
N SER A 33 19.51 -2.21 6.47
CA SER A 33 19.42 -1.01 5.66
C SER A 33 18.40 -0.05 6.28
N ILE A 34 18.85 1.13 6.71
CA ILE A 34 18.00 2.15 7.31
C ILE A 34 18.01 3.41 6.45
N SER A 35 16.84 3.94 6.14
CA SER A 35 16.70 5.28 5.56
C SER A 35 16.00 6.19 6.54
N SER A 36 16.58 7.37 6.79
CA SER A 36 16.04 8.41 7.68
C SER A 36 15.71 9.66 6.86
N GLY A 37 14.42 9.98 6.75
CA GLY A 37 13.93 11.13 6.01
C GLY A 37 13.30 12.18 6.92
N GLY A 38 13.84 13.41 6.96
CA GLY A 38 13.31 14.54 7.72
C GLY A 38 13.29 14.35 9.23
N SER A 39 14.15 13.48 9.79
CA SER A 39 14.25 13.30 11.24
C SER A 39 15.04 14.43 11.88
N THR A 40 14.50 14.97 12.99
CA THR A 40 15.05 16.12 13.72
C THR A 40 15.30 15.84 15.21
N ASP A 41 15.17 14.58 15.62
CA ASP A 41 15.21 14.13 17.02
C ASP A 41 16.54 13.49 17.45
N GLY A 42 17.61 13.67 16.65
CA GLY A 42 18.93 13.06 16.88
C GLY A 42 19.09 11.67 16.25
N THR A 43 18.16 11.25 15.40
CA THR A 43 18.24 9.96 14.67
C THR A 43 19.49 9.90 13.78
N LYS A 44 19.84 11.00 13.10
CA LYS A 44 21.03 11.08 12.25
C LYS A 44 22.31 10.82 13.05
N GLU A 45 22.51 11.59 14.11
CA GLU A 45 23.70 11.51 14.96
C GLU A 45 23.83 10.14 15.61
N TRP A 46 22.69 9.53 15.97
CA TRP A 46 22.70 8.16 16.48
C TRP A 46 23.13 7.15 15.42
N LEU A 47 22.59 7.22 14.21
CA LEU A 47 22.99 6.32 13.10
C LEU A 47 24.47 6.46 12.78
N GLU A 48 25.02 7.70 12.77
CA GLU A 48 26.43 8.00 12.55
C GLU A 48 27.33 7.47 13.70
N SER A 49 26.77 7.34 14.91
CA SER A 49 27.51 6.84 16.08
C SER A 49 27.61 5.30 16.16
N LEU A 50 26.87 4.56 15.30
CA LEU A 50 26.85 3.11 15.33
C LEU A 50 28.11 2.53 14.66
N ASP A 51 28.87 1.74 15.41
CA ASP A 51 29.99 0.93 14.88
C ASP A 51 29.46 -0.48 14.52
N ASP A 52 28.67 -0.56 13.44
CA ASP A 52 28.08 -1.82 12.96
C ASP A 52 28.43 -2.06 11.49
N PRO A 53 29.34 -3.02 11.20
CA PRO A 53 29.77 -3.30 9.83
C PRO A 53 28.66 -3.87 8.93
N ASN A 54 27.56 -4.34 9.52
CA ASN A 54 26.40 -4.87 8.80
C ASN A 54 25.26 -3.85 8.64
N LEU A 55 25.50 -2.60 9.06
CA LEU A 55 24.56 -1.50 8.85
C LEU A 55 24.95 -0.69 7.62
N ILE A 56 23.97 -0.42 6.75
CA ILE A 56 24.03 0.67 5.78
C ILE A 56 22.89 1.64 6.08
N PHE A 57 23.17 2.93 6.07
CA PHE A 57 22.12 3.91 6.25
C PHE A 57 22.28 5.12 5.32
N SER A 58 21.19 5.80 5.08
CA SER A 58 21.12 7.11 4.46
C SER A 58 20.28 8.06 5.31
N HIS A 59 20.61 9.34 5.22
CA HIS A 59 19.82 10.41 5.85
C HIS A 59 19.60 11.56 4.87
N THR A 60 18.45 12.20 4.96
CA THR A 60 18.17 13.48 4.30
C THR A 60 17.45 14.39 5.29
N ASP A 61 17.80 15.68 5.29
CA ASP A 61 17.12 16.70 6.09
C ASP A 61 15.74 17.05 5.50
N GLU A 62 15.48 16.69 4.25
CA GLU A 62 14.18 16.87 3.59
C GLU A 62 13.13 15.95 4.17
N ASP A 63 11.91 16.48 4.38
CA ASP A 63 10.73 15.72 4.77
C ASP A 63 10.21 14.92 3.56
N ILE A 64 10.73 13.72 3.38
CA ILE A 64 10.34 12.81 2.31
C ILE A 64 9.17 11.93 2.74
N CYS A 65 8.35 11.49 1.78
CA CYS A 65 7.22 10.62 2.07
C CYS A 65 7.67 9.20 2.47
N PHE A 66 6.75 8.46 3.09
CA PHE A 66 6.95 7.08 3.52
C PHE A 66 7.46 6.17 2.38
N SER A 67 6.83 6.25 1.20
CA SER A 67 7.19 5.50 0.01
C SER A 67 8.64 5.75 -0.43
N GLU A 68 9.05 7.02 -0.52
CA GLU A 68 10.42 7.40 -0.89
C GLU A 68 11.44 6.91 0.14
N ASN A 69 11.10 7.01 1.41
CA ASN A 69 11.97 6.58 2.49
C ASN A 69 12.20 5.06 2.46
N TYR A 70 11.13 4.26 2.22
CA TYR A 70 11.28 2.81 2.02
C TYR A 70 12.02 2.45 0.74
N ASN A 71 11.80 3.15 -0.37
CA ASN A 71 12.53 2.90 -1.60
C ASN A 71 14.04 3.09 -1.40
N LYS A 72 14.45 4.16 -0.70
CA LYS A 72 15.86 4.37 -0.33
C LYS A 72 16.40 3.20 0.50
N ALA A 73 15.67 2.75 1.53
CA ALA A 73 16.08 1.63 2.36
C ALA A 73 16.21 0.32 1.57
N ILE A 74 15.27 0.03 0.66
CA ILE A 74 15.27 -1.17 -0.17
C ILE A 74 16.41 -1.14 -1.19
N PHE A 75 16.57 -0.03 -1.92
CA PHE A 75 17.50 0.02 -3.05
C PHE A 75 18.97 0.19 -2.66
N GLN A 76 19.26 0.68 -1.45
CA GLN A 76 20.62 0.72 -0.92
C GLN A 76 21.06 -0.61 -0.25
N ALA A 77 20.12 -1.54 0.01
CA ALA A 77 20.45 -2.84 0.58
C ALA A 77 21.44 -3.61 -0.31
N LYS A 78 22.42 -4.28 0.34
CA LYS A 78 23.51 -5.00 -0.35
C LYS A 78 23.21 -6.48 -0.60
N THR A 79 22.02 -6.94 -0.23
CA THR A 79 21.54 -8.32 -0.40
C THR A 79 20.53 -8.40 -1.52
N ASP A 80 20.31 -9.61 -2.05
CA ASP A 80 19.30 -9.83 -3.10
C ASP A 80 17.88 -9.80 -2.56
N LYS A 81 17.71 -10.07 -1.26
CA LYS A 81 16.41 -10.14 -0.58
C LYS A 81 16.32 -9.08 0.50
N VAL A 82 15.12 -8.58 0.70
CA VAL A 82 14.79 -7.61 1.76
C VAL A 82 13.54 -8.03 2.52
N VAL A 83 13.50 -7.66 3.80
CA VAL A 83 12.29 -7.70 4.61
C VAL A 83 12.02 -6.30 5.16
N LEU A 84 10.80 -5.80 4.91
CA LEU A 84 10.36 -4.51 5.38
C LEU A 84 9.92 -4.66 6.84
N ILE A 85 10.47 -3.84 7.72
CA ILE A 85 10.13 -3.85 9.16
C ILE A 85 9.93 -2.42 9.65
N HIS A 86 9.03 -2.24 10.62
CA HIS A 86 8.84 -0.96 11.31
C HIS A 86 9.64 -0.91 12.62
N ASN A 87 9.84 0.30 13.13
CA ASN A 87 10.53 0.51 14.41
C ASN A 87 9.69 0.17 15.65
N ASP A 88 8.43 -0.25 15.48
CA ASP A 88 7.55 -0.78 16.51
C ASP A 88 7.34 -2.31 16.40
N MET A 89 8.32 -3.01 15.81
CA MET A 89 8.27 -4.45 15.59
C MET A 89 9.42 -5.18 16.28
N ILE A 90 9.09 -6.38 16.79
CA ILE A 90 10.03 -7.27 17.47
C ILE A 90 9.96 -8.64 16.78
N PRO A 91 10.95 -9.05 15.97
CA PRO A 91 10.95 -10.35 15.32
C PRO A 91 11.12 -11.48 16.33
N GLY A 92 10.41 -12.58 16.10
CA GLY A 92 10.59 -13.82 16.82
C GLY A 92 11.83 -14.60 16.36
N LYS A 93 12.21 -15.59 17.15
CA LYS A 93 13.28 -16.51 16.76
C LYS A 93 12.88 -17.30 15.51
N GLY A 94 13.81 -17.48 14.57
CA GLY A 94 13.55 -18.19 13.31
C GLY A 94 12.82 -17.37 12.24
N PHE A 95 12.53 -16.09 12.49
CA PHE A 95 11.80 -15.23 11.59
C PHE A 95 12.41 -15.12 10.18
N LEU A 96 13.73 -14.84 10.10
CA LEU A 96 14.40 -14.71 8.81
C LEU A 96 14.64 -16.06 8.13
N GLU A 97 14.91 -17.09 8.90
CA GLU A 97 15.09 -18.44 8.42
C GLU A 97 13.84 -18.94 7.70
N GLU A 98 12.67 -18.69 8.27
CA GLU A 98 11.38 -19.01 7.65
C GLU A 98 11.15 -18.23 6.35
N LEU A 99 11.45 -16.94 6.34
CA LEU A 99 11.35 -16.13 5.13
C LEU A 99 12.30 -16.60 4.04
N GLU A 100 13.55 -16.91 4.37
CA GLU A 100 14.53 -17.38 3.38
C GLU A 100 14.12 -18.67 2.71
N THR A 101 13.45 -19.59 3.42
CA THR A 101 12.97 -20.87 2.86
C THR A 101 11.81 -20.68 1.87
N GLN A 102 11.01 -19.62 2.02
CA GLN A 102 9.78 -19.40 1.25
C GLN A 102 9.97 -18.39 0.11
N LEU A 103 10.96 -17.50 0.22
CA LEU A 103 11.22 -16.47 -0.78
C LEU A 103 11.80 -17.05 -2.07
N THR A 104 11.11 -16.79 -3.17
CA THR A 104 11.55 -17.06 -4.54
C THR A 104 11.50 -15.78 -5.37
N PRO A 105 12.17 -15.72 -6.55
CA PRO A 105 12.03 -14.57 -7.44
C PRO A 105 10.60 -14.30 -7.91
N ASP A 106 9.71 -15.30 -7.83
CA ASP A 106 8.35 -15.27 -8.38
C ASP A 106 7.30 -14.90 -7.33
N ASN A 107 7.69 -14.66 -6.07
CA ASN A 107 6.74 -14.35 -5.02
C ASN A 107 7.14 -13.14 -4.15
N ILE A 108 6.14 -12.64 -3.43
CA ILE A 108 6.25 -11.73 -2.29
C ILE A 108 5.69 -12.45 -1.08
N VAL A 109 6.45 -12.49 0.00
CA VAL A 109 6.05 -13.19 1.23
C VAL A 109 5.70 -12.19 2.32
N THR A 110 4.44 -12.14 2.69
CA THR A 110 3.98 -11.45 3.91
C THR A 110 4.32 -12.30 5.13
N TYR A 111 4.85 -11.69 6.16
CA TYR A 111 5.05 -12.35 7.45
C TYR A 111 3.88 -12.11 8.40
N THR A 112 3.72 -12.99 9.37
CA THR A 112 2.63 -12.91 10.34
C THR A 112 3.00 -11.95 11.48
N THR A 113 2.16 -10.94 11.71
CA THR A 113 2.24 -10.09 12.88
C THR A 113 1.36 -10.62 14.00
N ILE A 114 1.88 -10.63 15.21
CA ILE A 114 1.12 -10.82 16.44
C ILE A 114 0.91 -9.44 17.04
N GLU A 115 -0.33 -9.05 17.31
CA GLU A 115 -0.71 -7.69 17.68
C GLU A 115 -1.58 -7.66 18.93
N PRO A 116 -1.42 -6.67 19.82
CA PRO A 116 -2.39 -6.45 20.90
C PRO A 116 -3.76 -6.05 20.32
N PRO A 117 -4.88 -6.25 21.07
CA PRO A 117 -6.24 -6.02 20.57
C PRO A 117 -6.63 -4.53 20.49
N ILE A 118 -5.80 -3.71 19.82
CA ILE A 118 -6.06 -2.29 19.59
C ILE A 118 -7.05 -2.12 18.43
N PHE A 119 -6.87 -2.89 17.33
CA PHE A 119 -7.74 -2.89 16.16
C PHE A 119 -8.24 -4.31 15.87
N PRO A 120 -9.12 -4.89 16.70
CA PRO A 120 -9.52 -6.29 16.59
C PRO A 120 -10.33 -6.62 15.33
N GLY A 121 -11.00 -5.65 14.71
CA GLY A 121 -11.88 -5.85 13.56
C GLY A 121 -11.21 -5.71 12.18
N HIS A 122 -9.90 -5.50 12.11
CA HIS A 122 -9.17 -5.41 10.84
C HIS A 122 -8.54 -6.76 10.49
N ASP A 123 -9.32 -7.61 9.82
CA ASP A 123 -8.80 -8.89 9.32
C ASP A 123 -7.96 -8.66 8.07
N ARG A 124 -6.75 -9.19 8.07
CA ARG A 124 -5.83 -9.21 6.94
C ARG A 124 -4.99 -10.49 6.97
N PRO A 125 -4.42 -10.92 5.86
CA PRO A 125 -3.47 -12.03 5.86
C PRO A 125 -2.32 -11.78 6.85
N GLY A 126 -1.93 -12.83 7.57
CA GLY A 126 -0.82 -12.76 8.51
C GLY A 126 -1.06 -11.88 9.75
N LYS A 127 -2.30 -11.84 10.29
CA LYS A 127 -2.58 -11.14 11.55
C LYS A 127 -3.10 -12.10 12.61
N LEU A 128 -2.46 -12.09 13.78
CA LEU A 128 -2.89 -12.79 14.98
C LEU A 128 -3.06 -11.80 16.13
N ILE A 129 -4.14 -11.92 16.88
CA ILE A 129 -4.39 -11.06 18.05
C ILE A 129 -3.97 -11.79 19.32
N ARG A 130 -2.90 -11.29 19.96
CA ARG A 130 -2.41 -11.72 21.28
C ARG A 130 -1.77 -10.51 21.95
N ASP A 131 -1.97 -10.35 23.23
CA ASP A 131 -1.43 -9.24 24.01
C ASP A 131 -0.17 -9.68 24.78
N PHE A 132 0.98 -9.18 24.37
CA PHE A 132 2.27 -9.33 25.06
C PHE A 132 2.85 -7.96 25.48
N GLY A 133 2.00 -6.94 25.61
CA GLY A 133 2.37 -5.58 25.95
C GLY A 133 2.14 -4.60 24.79
N ARG A 134 2.17 -3.30 25.12
CA ARG A 134 1.87 -2.21 24.16
C ARG A 134 3.05 -1.26 23.93
N SER A 135 4.16 -1.55 24.56
CA SER A 135 5.40 -0.79 24.42
C SER A 135 6.61 -1.71 24.63
N TYR A 136 7.79 -1.24 24.29
CA TYR A 136 9.04 -1.98 24.61
C TYR A 136 9.31 -2.11 26.13
N LEU A 137 8.63 -1.34 26.96
CA LEU A 137 8.83 -1.37 28.42
C LEU A 137 8.02 -2.47 29.12
N ASP A 138 6.82 -2.76 28.60
CA ASP A 138 5.90 -3.77 29.12
C ASP A 138 5.82 -5.03 28.27
N PHE A 139 6.69 -5.15 27.26
CA PHE A 139 6.71 -6.32 26.38
C PHE A 139 7.12 -7.61 27.13
N ASP A 140 6.19 -8.57 27.19
CA ASP A 140 6.43 -9.89 27.76
C ASP A 140 7.11 -10.80 26.73
N LYS A 141 8.45 -10.64 26.62
CA LYS A 141 9.28 -11.44 25.72
C LYS A 141 9.13 -12.94 25.96
N LYS A 142 9.01 -13.37 27.23
CA LYS A 142 8.95 -14.81 27.58
C LYS A 142 7.68 -15.45 27.02
N SER A 143 6.53 -14.82 27.23
CA SER A 143 5.24 -15.32 26.72
C SER A 143 5.20 -15.25 25.19
N PHE A 144 5.76 -14.20 24.58
CA PHE A 144 5.90 -14.11 23.13
C PHE A 144 6.77 -15.24 22.55
N ASP A 145 7.94 -15.50 23.13
CA ASP A 145 8.82 -16.58 22.68
C ASP A 145 8.13 -17.96 22.80
N GLN A 146 7.32 -18.19 23.83
CA GLN A 146 6.53 -19.39 23.98
C GLN A 146 5.48 -19.53 22.87
N GLU A 147 4.76 -18.46 22.55
CA GLU A 147 3.77 -18.45 21.47
C GLU A 147 4.43 -18.69 20.11
N VAL A 148 5.59 -18.06 19.84
CA VAL A 148 6.38 -18.30 18.62
C VAL A 148 6.74 -19.78 18.49
N ASN A 149 7.28 -20.41 19.55
CA ASN A 149 7.61 -21.83 19.54
C ASN A 149 6.38 -22.71 19.34
N LEU A 150 5.24 -22.35 19.95
CA LEU A 150 3.98 -23.09 19.81
C LEU A 150 3.49 -23.06 18.35
N ILE A 151 3.47 -21.88 17.73
CA ILE A 151 3.04 -21.73 16.34
C ILE A 151 4.00 -22.46 15.39
N GLN A 152 5.30 -22.32 15.58
CA GLN A 152 6.32 -22.98 14.76
C GLN A 152 6.36 -24.51 14.94
N SER A 153 5.77 -25.05 15.99
CA SER A 153 5.60 -26.50 16.17
C SER A 153 4.43 -27.10 15.37
N GLN A 154 3.55 -26.25 14.81
CA GLN A 154 2.44 -26.69 13.95
C GLN A 154 2.93 -26.92 12.51
N PRO A 155 2.13 -27.54 11.63
CA PRO A 155 2.48 -27.63 10.21
C PRO A 155 2.71 -26.25 9.59
N ASN A 156 3.81 -26.11 8.86
CA ASN A 156 4.15 -24.87 8.16
C ASN A 156 3.35 -24.76 6.86
N GLU A 157 2.14 -24.27 6.96
CA GLU A 157 1.27 -24.02 5.82
C GLU A 157 1.47 -22.59 5.34
N VAL A 158 1.77 -22.43 4.07
CA VAL A 158 1.74 -21.14 3.38
C VAL A 158 0.30 -20.88 2.93
N VAL A 159 -0.20 -19.68 3.20
CA VAL A 159 -1.52 -19.26 2.73
C VAL A 159 -1.39 -18.21 1.63
N GLU A 160 -2.32 -18.25 0.67
CA GLU A 160 -2.43 -17.19 -0.33
C GLU A 160 -2.85 -15.87 0.31
N GLY A 161 -2.32 -14.79 -0.20
CA GLY A 161 -2.63 -13.44 0.25
C GLY A 161 -1.43 -12.70 0.81
N ALA A 162 -1.54 -11.39 0.87
CA ALA A 162 -0.48 -10.51 1.35
C ALA A 162 -1.02 -9.29 2.09
N ALA A 163 -0.13 -8.62 2.77
CA ALA A 163 -0.32 -7.33 3.40
C ALA A 163 1.00 -6.55 3.36
N PHE A 164 1.02 -5.31 3.87
CA PHE A 164 2.21 -4.45 3.89
C PHE A 164 3.45 -5.15 4.46
N PHE A 165 3.29 -5.96 5.48
CA PHE A 165 4.40 -6.63 6.20
C PHE A 165 5.04 -7.72 5.35
N MET A 166 5.87 -7.30 4.39
CA MET A 166 6.34 -8.15 3.30
C MET A 166 7.86 -8.26 3.22
N SER A 167 8.25 -9.29 2.51
CA SER A 167 9.61 -9.55 2.07
C SER A 167 9.61 -9.96 0.60
N GLY A 168 10.71 -9.71 -0.09
CA GLY A 168 10.84 -10.01 -1.52
C GLY A 168 12.25 -9.83 -2.03
N TYR A 169 12.45 -10.15 -3.30
CA TYR A 169 13.71 -9.84 -3.99
C TYR A 169 13.77 -8.35 -4.33
N VAL A 170 14.92 -7.73 -4.14
CA VAL A 170 15.17 -6.33 -4.53
C VAL A 170 14.90 -6.12 -6.03
N SER A 171 15.19 -7.13 -6.86
CA SER A 171 14.86 -7.11 -8.29
C SER A 171 13.37 -6.96 -8.56
N SER A 172 12.50 -7.61 -7.77
CA SER A 172 11.05 -7.48 -7.92
C SER A 172 10.55 -6.07 -7.58
N PHE A 173 11.12 -5.44 -6.53
CA PHE A 173 10.84 -4.04 -6.23
C PHE A 173 11.31 -3.10 -7.34
N LYS A 174 12.52 -3.33 -7.90
CA LYS A 174 13.05 -2.54 -9.02
C LYS A 174 12.20 -2.67 -10.28
N GLU A 175 11.68 -3.87 -10.57
CA GLU A 175 10.86 -4.17 -11.74
C GLU A 175 9.59 -3.30 -11.79
N ILE A 176 8.98 -3.03 -10.63
CA ILE A 176 7.80 -2.16 -10.52
C ILE A 176 8.14 -0.71 -10.16
N GLY A 177 9.42 -0.35 -10.04
CA GLY A 177 9.86 1.00 -9.64
C GLY A 177 9.72 1.32 -8.15
N GLY A 178 9.55 0.31 -7.28
CA GLY A 178 9.37 0.48 -5.84
C GLY A 178 7.97 0.96 -5.44
N PHE A 179 7.84 1.56 -4.26
CA PHE A 179 6.63 2.24 -3.82
C PHE A 179 6.37 3.51 -4.63
N ASP A 180 5.11 3.87 -4.82
CA ASP A 180 4.74 5.09 -5.54
C ASP A 180 4.97 6.34 -4.67
N GLU A 181 6.06 7.04 -4.97
CA GLU A 181 6.48 8.24 -4.25
C GLU A 181 5.66 9.49 -4.61
N LYS A 182 4.86 9.42 -5.66
CA LYS A 182 4.14 10.58 -6.21
C LYS A 182 2.73 10.72 -5.64
N HIS A 183 1.98 9.61 -5.62
CA HIS A 183 0.53 9.68 -5.43
C HIS A 183 0.07 9.43 -3.99
N PHE A 184 0.89 8.80 -3.14
CA PHE A 184 0.53 8.43 -1.77
C PHE A 184 1.36 9.20 -0.73
N LYS A 185 1.25 10.52 -0.76
CA LYS A 185 1.96 11.41 0.17
C LYS A 185 1.04 11.91 1.28
N PRO A 186 1.53 11.95 2.51
CA PRO A 186 2.82 11.42 3.00
C PRO A 186 2.80 9.90 3.22
N VAL A 187 1.61 9.25 3.31
CA VAL A 187 1.40 7.84 3.66
C VAL A 187 -0.04 7.40 3.36
N PHE A 188 -0.33 6.11 3.46
CA PHE A 188 -1.58 5.35 3.21
C PHE A 188 -1.82 4.99 1.73
N CYS A 189 -2.34 3.81 1.52
CA CYS A 189 -2.63 3.15 0.23
C CYS A 189 -1.41 2.78 -0.62
N GLU A 190 -0.18 3.11 -0.20
CA GLU A 190 1.04 2.67 -0.86
C GLU A 190 1.24 1.16 -0.80
N ASP A 191 0.72 0.53 0.25
CA ASP A 191 0.73 -0.94 0.43
C ASP A 191 -0.24 -1.65 -0.52
N ASP A 192 -1.46 -1.18 -0.63
CA ASP A 192 -2.42 -1.72 -1.60
C ASP A 192 -1.94 -1.52 -3.04
N ASP A 193 -1.37 -0.36 -3.33
CA ASP A 193 -0.82 -0.03 -4.64
C ASP A 193 0.32 -0.97 -5.04
N ILE A 194 1.30 -1.16 -4.16
CA ILE A 194 2.46 -1.99 -4.49
C ILE A 194 2.08 -3.46 -4.65
N LEU A 195 1.13 -3.96 -3.86
CA LEU A 195 0.63 -5.33 -3.97
C LEU A 195 -0.10 -5.57 -5.29
N ILE A 196 -0.93 -4.61 -5.76
CA ILE A 196 -1.53 -4.67 -7.09
C ILE A 196 -0.45 -4.75 -8.16
N ARG A 197 0.57 -3.89 -8.09
CA ARG A 197 1.64 -3.85 -9.10
C ARG A 197 2.46 -5.15 -9.11
N PHE A 198 2.72 -5.77 -7.97
CA PHE A 198 3.33 -7.11 -7.93
C PHE A 198 2.46 -8.17 -8.60
N LYS A 199 1.14 -8.15 -8.36
CA LYS A 199 0.21 -9.05 -9.05
C LYS A 199 0.23 -8.85 -10.57
N LEU A 200 0.25 -7.61 -11.03
CA LEU A 200 0.24 -7.28 -12.46
C LEU A 200 1.49 -7.77 -13.20
N ILE A 201 2.63 -7.91 -12.51
CA ILE A 201 3.84 -8.52 -13.07
C ILE A 201 3.92 -10.04 -12.80
N GLY A 202 2.84 -10.66 -12.33
CA GLY A 202 2.72 -12.10 -12.15
C GLY A 202 3.35 -12.66 -10.88
N LYS A 203 3.66 -11.83 -9.87
CA LYS A 203 4.17 -12.36 -8.59
C LYS A 203 3.05 -13.03 -7.79
N ASP A 204 3.37 -14.16 -7.20
CA ASP A 204 2.52 -14.79 -6.19
C ASP A 204 2.62 -14.02 -4.87
N LEU A 205 1.46 -13.74 -4.28
CA LEU A 205 1.36 -13.12 -2.97
C LEU A 205 1.00 -14.18 -1.95
N ILE A 206 1.90 -14.46 -1.03
CA ILE A 206 1.74 -15.51 -0.02
C ILE A 206 2.02 -14.98 1.38
N THR A 207 1.45 -15.63 2.38
CA THR A 207 1.66 -15.31 3.80
C THR A 207 2.31 -16.49 4.51
N SER A 208 3.43 -16.24 5.17
CA SER A 208 4.11 -17.18 6.05
C SER A 208 3.44 -17.19 7.42
N LYS A 209 3.01 -18.37 7.88
CA LYS A 209 2.48 -18.55 9.24
C LYS A 209 3.57 -18.61 10.31
N HIS A 210 4.79 -19.00 9.95
CA HIS A 210 5.90 -19.24 10.87
C HIS A 210 6.90 -18.09 10.96
N ALA A 211 6.93 -17.17 10.00
CA ALA A 211 7.71 -15.94 10.11
C ALA A 211 6.93 -14.94 10.98
N LEU A 212 7.26 -14.88 12.26
CA LEU A 212 6.47 -14.20 13.29
C LEU A 212 7.15 -12.95 13.81
N VAL A 213 6.40 -11.86 13.94
CA VAL A 213 6.83 -10.58 14.51
C VAL A 213 5.78 -10.09 15.49
N TYR A 214 6.18 -9.59 16.65
CA TYR A 214 5.28 -8.81 17.50
C TYR A 214 5.26 -7.37 17.03
N HIS A 215 4.07 -6.83 16.79
CA HIS A 215 3.87 -5.46 16.31
C HIS A 215 3.12 -4.65 17.36
N LEU A 216 3.76 -3.61 17.90
CA LEU A 216 3.21 -2.75 18.93
C LEU A 216 2.08 -1.83 18.44
N VAL A 217 1.87 -1.78 17.13
CA VAL A 217 0.78 -1.13 16.38
C VAL A 217 0.76 0.40 16.43
N SER A 218 0.92 1.00 15.25
CA SER A 218 0.64 2.42 14.95
C SER A 218 1.34 3.47 15.83
N GLN A 219 2.45 3.12 16.47
CA GLN A 219 3.16 4.01 17.39
C GLN A 219 3.68 5.27 16.68
N THR A 220 4.04 5.16 15.41
CA THR A 220 4.65 6.26 14.65
C THR A 220 3.63 7.17 13.97
N ILE A 221 2.51 6.64 13.47
CA ILE A 221 1.57 7.42 12.66
C ILE A 221 0.34 7.81 13.47
N ARG A 222 -0.48 6.84 13.93
CA ARG A 222 -1.78 7.14 14.54
C ARG A 222 -1.70 7.69 15.94
N PHE A 223 -0.61 7.41 16.68
CA PHE A 223 -0.43 7.81 18.07
C PHE A 223 0.71 8.79 18.28
N SER A 224 1.48 9.14 17.26
CA SER A 224 2.51 10.18 17.38
C SER A 224 1.91 11.59 17.44
N ASP A 225 2.57 12.48 18.16
CA ASP A 225 2.14 13.88 18.25
C ASP A 225 2.18 14.61 16.90
N ASP A 226 3.03 14.18 15.97
CA ASP A 226 3.17 14.78 14.65
C ASP A 226 1.97 14.50 13.73
N PHE A 227 1.29 13.36 13.89
CA PHE A 227 0.31 12.86 12.92
C PHE A 227 -1.08 12.59 13.48
N LYS A 228 -1.27 12.35 14.79
CA LYS A 228 -2.54 11.89 15.40
C LYS A 228 -3.78 12.69 14.95
N ASP A 229 -3.65 14.03 14.85
CA ASP A 229 -4.76 14.92 14.48
C ASP A 229 -4.91 15.09 12.95
N LYS A 230 -3.92 14.65 12.17
CA LYS A 230 -3.89 14.77 10.69
C LYS A 230 -4.16 13.46 9.97
N THR A 231 -4.18 12.34 10.67
CA THR A 231 -4.28 11.00 10.07
C THR A 231 -5.51 10.83 9.20
N ASN A 232 -6.71 11.20 9.68
CA ASN A 232 -7.95 11.03 8.92
C ASN A 232 -7.98 11.84 7.60
N PRO A 233 -7.65 13.14 7.57
CA PRO A 233 -7.56 13.88 6.31
C PRO A 233 -6.55 13.30 5.32
N ILE A 234 -5.39 12.85 5.81
CA ILE A 234 -4.34 12.25 4.97
C ILE A 234 -4.84 10.92 4.38
N GLU A 235 -5.41 10.04 5.20
CA GLU A 235 -5.97 8.76 4.76
C GLU A 235 -7.09 8.95 3.72
N GLN A 236 -7.98 9.93 3.92
CA GLN A 236 -9.01 10.27 2.94
C GLN A 236 -8.42 10.75 1.62
N ALA A 237 -7.42 11.63 1.64
CA ALA A 237 -6.76 12.11 0.43
C ALA A 237 -6.06 10.97 -0.33
N SER A 238 -5.35 10.09 0.37
CA SER A 238 -4.68 8.93 -0.21
C SER A 238 -5.67 7.93 -0.81
N ASN A 239 -6.82 7.67 -0.14
CA ASN A 239 -7.90 6.85 -0.68
C ASN A 239 -8.47 7.44 -2.00
N VAL A 240 -8.65 8.74 -2.06
CA VAL A 240 -9.14 9.40 -3.29
C VAL A 240 -8.08 9.34 -4.41
N ASN A 241 -6.80 9.51 -4.09
CA ASN A 241 -5.72 9.35 -5.05
C ASN A 241 -5.56 7.89 -5.51
N PHE A 242 -5.86 6.91 -4.65
CA PHE A 242 -5.95 5.51 -5.04
C PHE A 242 -7.06 5.28 -6.08
N CYS A 243 -8.26 5.86 -5.86
CA CYS A 243 -9.33 5.81 -6.84
C CYS A 243 -8.90 6.42 -8.19
N ARG A 244 -8.18 7.54 -8.19
CA ARG A 244 -7.66 8.19 -9.40
C ARG A 244 -6.67 7.32 -10.15
N LYS A 245 -5.84 6.55 -9.41
CA LYS A 245 -4.85 5.65 -10.02
C LYS A 245 -5.50 4.40 -10.60
N TRP A 246 -6.42 3.78 -9.86
CA TRP A 246 -6.92 2.45 -10.18
C TRP A 246 -8.37 2.43 -10.69
N ASN A 247 -9.04 3.59 -10.77
CA ASN A 247 -10.44 3.76 -11.16
C ASN A 247 -11.41 2.93 -10.28
N THR A 248 -11.01 2.57 -9.07
CA THR A 248 -11.80 1.81 -8.10
C THR A 248 -11.45 2.19 -6.67
N TYR A 249 -12.33 1.90 -5.74
CA TYR A 249 -12.10 2.16 -4.32
C TYR A 249 -11.24 1.07 -3.67
N VAL A 250 -10.31 1.45 -2.79
CA VAL A 250 -9.40 0.52 -2.10
C VAL A 250 -10.11 -0.60 -1.35
N GLY A 251 -11.27 -0.31 -0.74
CA GLY A 251 -12.08 -1.31 -0.05
C GLY A 251 -12.63 -2.39 -0.98
N VAL A 252 -12.92 -2.05 -2.25
CA VAL A 252 -13.32 -3.02 -3.28
C VAL A 252 -12.16 -3.96 -3.57
N VAL A 253 -10.96 -3.41 -3.76
CA VAL A 253 -9.75 -4.22 -3.99
C VAL A 253 -9.51 -5.17 -2.82
N ARG A 254 -9.59 -4.68 -1.59
CA ARG A 254 -9.40 -5.51 -0.39
C ARG A 254 -10.46 -6.60 -0.22
N SER A 255 -11.73 -6.34 -0.63
CA SER A 255 -12.84 -7.29 -0.51
C SER A 255 -12.80 -8.43 -1.52
N LEU A 256 -12.05 -8.29 -2.61
CA LEU A 256 -12.09 -9.21 -3.74
C LEU A 256 -11.12 -10.35 -3.61
N GLU A 257 -10.74 -10.83 -2.56
CA GLU A 257 -9.81 -11.97 -2.52
C GLU A 257 -8.65 -11.86 -3.56
N TYR A 258 -8.37 -10.64 -4.07
CA TYR A 258 -7.32 -10.38 -5.06
C TYR A 258 -5.98 -10.98 -4.64
N TRP A 259 -5.84 -11.11 -3.35
CA TRP A 259 -4.65 -11.63 -2.74
C TRP A 259 -4.56 -13.15 -2.79
N LYS A 260 -5.69 -13.85 -3.04
CA LYS A 260 -5.79 -15.30 -2.85
C LYS A 260 -5.69 -16.17 -4.11
N LYS A 261 -5.68 -15.59 -5.32
CA LYS A 261 -5.61 -16.41 -6.55
C LYS A 261 -4.78 -15.73 -7.62
N PRO A 262 -4.18 -16.46 -8.57
CA PRO A 262 -3.69 -15.89 -9.82
C PRO A 262 -4.90 -15.39 -10.61
N ILE A 263 -5.38 -14.21 -10.28
CA ILE A 263 -6.37 -13.50 -11.09
C ILE A 263 -5.56 -12.76 -12.14
N ASN A 264 -5.88 -12.95 -13.40
CA ASN A 264 -5.43 -12.07 -14.48
C ASN A 264 -6.08 -10.69 -14.26
N LEU A 265 -5.51 -9.92 -13.35
CA LEU A 265 -5.93 -8.55 -13.11
C LEU A 265 -5.56 -7.70 -14.31
N LYS A 266 -6.57 -7.05 -14.89
CA LYS A 266 -6.39 -6.09 -15.96
C LYS A 266 -7.01 -4.78 -15.53
N PHE A 267 -6.26 -3.72 -15.63
CA PHE A 267 -6.77 -2.38 -15.44
C PHE A 267 -6.76 -1.64 -16.77
N TYR A 268 -7.85 -0.94 -17.05
CA TYR A 268 -8.03 -0.14 -18.26
C TYR A 268 -8.18 1.33 -17.90
N ASP A 269 -7.86 2.21 -18.85
CA ASP A 269 -8.22 3.61 -18.72
C ASP A 269 -9.73 3.75 -18.89
N ILE A 270 -10.40 4.15 -17.79
CA ILE A 270 -11.85 4.32 -17.75
C ILE A 270 -12.15 5.81 -17.68
N SER A 271 -12.86 6.30 -18.68
CA SER A 271 -13.35 7.69 -18.73
C SER A 271 -14.86 7.72 -18.61
N TYR A 272 -15.38 8.85 -18.17
CA TYR A 272 -16.83 9.02 -17.98
C TYR A 272 -17.33 10.20 -18.79
N GLU A 273 -18.45 10.03 -19.50
CA GLU A 273 -19.25 11.11 -20.04
C GLU A 273 -20.39 11.39 -19.08
N LEU A 274 -20.44 12.59 -18.50
CA LEU A 274 -21.46 13.03 -17.55
C LEU A 274 -22.29 14.15 -18.16
N LYS A 275 -23.53 13.86 -18.58
CA LYS A 275 -24.56 14.83 -18.96
C LYS A 275 -25.33 15.33 -17.76
N ASN A 276 -25.86 16.54 -17.83
CA ASN A 276 -26.52 17.23 -16.72
C ASN A 276 -25.61 17.25 -15.47
N SER A 277 -24.37 17.64 -15.71
CA SER A 277 -23.32 17.64 -14.69
C SER A 277 -23.55 18.74 -13.65
N THR A 278 -23.31 18.43 -12.39
CA THR A 278 -23.25 19.39 -11.28
C THR A 278 -21.91 19.27 -10.55
N PRO A 279 -21.47 20.32 -9.83
CA PRO A 279 -20.23 20.25 -9.05
C PRO A 279 -20.16 19.04 -8.11
N GLU A 280 -21.28 18.68 -7.45
CA GLU A 280 -21.36 17.54 -6.54
C GLU A 280 -21.14 16.21 -7.28
N LEU A 281 -21.77 16.03 -8.44
CA LEU A 281 -21.59 14.82 -9.27
C LEU A 281 -20.18 14.74 -9.82
N ILE A 282 -19.61 15.85 -10.26
CA ILE A 282 -18.21 15.90 -10.72
C ILE A 282 -17.28 15.46 -9.61
N LYS A 283 -17.44 15.98 -8.38
CA LYS A 283 -16.63 15.59 -7.22
C LYS A 283 -16.75 14.11 -6.87
N LEU A 284 -17.93 13.50 -7.08
CA LEU A 284 -18.15 12.07 -6.81
C LEU A 284 -17.56 11.15 -7.89
N ILE A 285 -17.56 11.57 -9.16
CA ILE A 285 -17.21 10.70 -10.30
C ILE A 285 -15.74 10.89 -10.71
N GLU A 286 -15.20 12.13 -10.60
CA GLU A 286 -13.83 12.45 -11.01
C GLU A 286 -12.78 11.46 -10.47
N PRO A 287 -12.81 11.02 -9.20
CA PRO A 287 -11.79 10.11 -8.68
C PRO A 287 -11.73 8.75 -9.41
N PHE A 288 -12.84 8.30 -9.99
CA PHE A 288 -12.93 7.02 -10.70
C PHE A 288 -12.63 7.13 -12.20
N SER A 289 -12.32 8.33 -12.69
CA SER A 289 -12.10 8.59 -14.11
C SER A 289 -10.64 8.79 -14.46
N THR A 290 -10.24 8.29 -15.63
CA THR A 290 -9.02 8.76 -16.31
C THR A 290 -9.27 10.15 -16.87
N TYR A 291 -10.36 10.34 -17.64
CA TYR A 291 -10.91 11.63 -18.02
C TYR A 291 -12.40 11.70 -17.68
N LEU A 292 -12.86 12.88 -17.29
CA LEU A 292 -14.27 13.18 -17.06
C LEU A 292 -14.74 14.20 -18.09
N TYR A 293 -15.60 13.77 -19.00
CA TYR A 293 -16.20 14.60 -20.02
C TYR A 293 -17.54 15.16 -19.54
N ILE A 294 -17.70 16.46 -19.52
CA ILE A 294 -18.88 17.14 -18.96
C ILE A 294 -19.51 18.08 -19.95
N ASP A 295 -20.81 18.30 -19.82
CA ASP A 295 -21.62 19.18 -20.69
C ASP A 295 -21.65 20.64 -20.22
N ASN A 296 -21.33 20.92 -18.95
CA ASN A 296 -21.34 22.26 -18.38
C ASN A 296 -19.92 22.73 -18.09
N GLN A 297 -19.70 24.04 -18.16
CA GLN A 297 -18.44 24.63 -17.69
C GLN A 297 -18.39 24.60 -16.16
N VAL A 298 -17.23 24.35 -15.63
CA VAL A 298 -16.94 24.34 -14.20
C VAL A 298 -16.05 25.53 -13.87
N GLU A 299 -16.34 26.22 -12.79
CA GLU A 299 -15.54 27.34 -12.32
C GLU A 299 -14.13 26.89 -11.90
N ASP A 300 -13.10 27.66 -12.25
CA ASP A 300 -11.73 27.36 -11.85
C ASP A 300 -11.58 27.23 -10.33
N SER A 301 -12.31 28.02 -9.55
CA SER A 301 -12.34 27.95 -8.08
C SER A 301 -12.74 26.56 -7.54
N PHE A 302 -13.68 25.89 -8.20
CA PHE A 302 -14.09 24.53 -7.87
C PHE A 302 -13.01 23.50 -8.18
N ILE A 303 -12.36 23.63 -9.36
CA ILE A 303 -11.24 22.79 -9.75
C ILE A 303 -10.08 22.93 -8.76
N GLU A 304 -9.73 24.17 -8.39
CA GLU A 304 -8.70 24.48 -7.40
C GLU A 304 -9.01 23.83 -6.03
N GLN A 305 -10.27 23.79 -5.61
CA GLN A 305 -10.65 23.14 -4.38
C GLN A 305 -10.36 21.63 -4.38
N ILE A 306 -10.67 20.93 -5.48
CA ILE A 306 -10.36 19.49 -5.62
C ILE A 306 -8.84 19.29 -5.74
N GLN A 307 -8.15 20.17 -6.43
CA GLN A 307 -6.69 20.10 -6.64
C GLN A 307 -5.91 20.10 -5.32
N LYS A 308 -6.38 20.79 -4.27
CA LYS A 308 -5.68 20.87 -2.97
C LYS A 308 -5.39 19.52 -2.31
N THR A 309 -6.20 18.50 -2.57
CA THR A 309 -6.06 17.16 -2.01
C THR A 309 -5.66 16.12 -3.06
N SER A 310 -5.33 16.57 -4.27
CA SER A 310 -4.98 15.72 -5.41
C SER A 310 -3.51 15.85 -5.77
N THR A 311 -2.86 14.71 -6.01
CA THR A 311 -1.54 14.62 -6.63
C THR A 311 -1.62 14.53 -8.16
N TYR A 312 -2.83 14.49 -8.71
CA TYR A 312 -3.12 14.50 -10.14
C TYR A 312 -3.50 15.90 -10.60
N ASP A 313 -3.21 16.23 -11.86
CA ASP A 313 -3.68 17.47 -12.49
C ASP A 313 -5.16 17.34 -12.83
N ILE A 314 -6.02 17.86 -11.96
CA ILE A 314 -7.48 17.79 -12.08
C ILE A 314 -7.97 18.58 -13.29
N LYS A 315 -7.33 19.72 -13.58
CA LYS A 315 -7.74 20.56 -14.71
C LYS A 315 -7.58 19.84 -16.04
N SER A 316 -6.53 19.04 -16.22
CA SER A 316 -6.31 18.27 -17.44
C SER A 316 -7.25 17.06 -17.58
N LYS A 317 -7.80 16.57 -16.47
CA LYS A 317 -8.74 15.43 -16.45
C LYS A 317 -10.17 15.81 -16.86
N ILE A 318 -10.61 17.03 -16.53
CA ILE A 318 -11.98 17.50 -16.82
C ILE A 318 -11.99 18.14 -18.21
N LYS A 319 -12.81 17.60 -19.11
CA LYS A 319 -12.85 17.98 -20.52
C LYS A 319 -14.30 18.19 -20.99
N PRO A 320 -14.53 18.97 -22.04
CA PRO A 320 -15.86 19.04 -22.67
C PRO A 320 -16.20 17.70 -23.32
N ILE A 321 -17.51 17.41 -23.41
CA ILE A 321 -18.05 16.25 -24.15
C ILE A 321 -17.59 16.33 -25.61
N GLN A 322 -17.25 15.19 -26.19
CA GLN A 322 -16.74 15.02 -27.55
C GLN A 322 -17.69 14.12 -28.37
N GLU A 323 -17.59 14.19 -29.66
CA GLU A 323 -18.33 13.28 -30.54
C GLU A 323 -17.78 11.86 -30.56
N ASN A 324 -16.46 11.74 -30.39
CA ASN A 324 -15.74 10.44 -30.39
C ASN A 324 -14.68 10.43 -29.30
N TYR A 325 -14.50 9.29 -28.65
CA TYR A 325 -13.54 9.05 -27.58
C TYR A 325 -12.46 8.03 -28.01
N SER A 326 -11.22 8.34 -27.70
CA SER A 326 -10.07 7.44 -27.92
C SER A 326 -9.77 6.58 -26.67
N ASP A 327 -10.45 6.83 -25.57
CA ASP A 327 -10.27 6.13 -24.29
C ASP A 327 -10.61 4.65 -24.43
N SER A 328 -9.93 3.80 -23.67
CA SER A 328 -10.16 2.34 -23.75
C SER A 328 -11.60 1.98 -23.37
N VAL A 329 -12.11 2.61 -22.31
CA VAL A 329 -13.47 2.40 -21.82
C VAL A 329 -14.11 3.77 -21.57
N VAL A 330 -15.36 3.94 -22.03
CA VAL A 330 -16.18 5.14 -21.74
C VAL A 330 -17.50 4.71 -21.13
N VAL A 331 -17.82 5.31 -19.98
CA VAL A 331 -19.05 5.07 -19.22
C VAL A 331 -19.95 6.31 -19.33
N TYR A 332 -21.19 6.11 -19.78
CA TYR A 332 -22.13 7.20 -20.00
C TYR A 332 -23.07 7.33 -18.81
N ILE A 333 -23.13 8.52 -18.23
CA ILE A 333 -23.98 8.87 -17.07
C ILE A 333 -24.86 10.06 -17.41
N ASN A 334 -26.16 9.93 -17.10
CA ASN A 334 -27.07 11.08 -17.04
C ASN A 334 -27.24 11.47 -15.57
N GLY A 335 -26.77 12.67 -15.21
CA GLY A 335 -26.84 13.18 -13.84
C GLY A 335 -28.26 13.27 -13.27
N LEU A 336 -29.31 13.47 -14.12
CA LEU A 336 -30.71 13.46 -13.68
C LEU A 336 -31.15 12.11 -13.10
N ASN A 337 -30.53 11.03 -13.54
CA ASN A 337 -30.83 9.66 -13.10
C ASN A 337 -29.88 9.12 -12.07
N PHE A 338 -28.90 9.93 -11.63
CA PHE A 338 -27.85 9.49 -10.71
C PHE A 338 -28.44 9.10 -9.35
N ASN A 339 -28.05 7.92 -8.87
CA ASN A 339 -28.49 7.38 -7.60
C ASN A 339 -27.41 6.50 -6.96
N GLN A 340 -27.69 5.95 -5.77
CA GLN A 340 -26.74 5.14 -5.03
C GLN A 340 -26.34 3.84 -5.74
N GLU A 341 -27.23 3.25 -6.53
CA GLU A 341 -26.93 2.03 -7.31
C GLU A 341 -25.91 2.33 -8.42
N ILE A 342 -26.12 3.43 -9.16
CA ILE A 342 -25.15 3.91 -10.16
C ILE A 342 -23.80 4.16 -9.52
N TYR A 343 -23.76 4.83 -8.36
CA TYR A 343 -22.50 5.07 -7.66
C TYR A 343 -21.78 3.78 -7.23
N LYS A 344 -22.52 2.80 -6.73
CA LYS A 344 -21.97 1.46 -6.43
C LYS A 344 -21.45 0.78 -7.70
N THR A 345 -22.13 0.91 -8.81
CA THR A 345 -21.70 0.33 -10.09
C THR A 345 -20.41 0.96 -10.57
N ILE A 346 -20.27 2.29 -10.49
CA ILE A 346 -19.04 3.02 -10.83
C ILE A 346 -17.84 2.43 -10.07
N ASN A 347 -17.97 2.23 -8.77
CA ASN A 347 -16.91 1.65 -7.92
C ASN A 347 -16.48 0.24 -8.37
N ASN A 348 -17.37 -0.50 -9.03
CA ASN A 348 -17.14 -1.90 -9.43
C ASN A 348 -16.88 -2.07 -10.94
N ILE A 349 -16.89 -1.00 -11.74
CA ILE A 349 -16.61 -1.11 -13.19
C ILE A 349 -15.34 -1.90 -13.49
N PRO A 350 -14.18 -1.64 -12.84
CA PRO A 350 -12.96 -2.42 -13.10
C PRO A 350 -13.13 -3.92 -12.92
N LEU A 351 -14.04 -4.35 -12.03
CA LEU A 351 -14.33 -5.77 -11.79
C LEU A 351 -15.12 -6.42 -12.92
N TYR A 352 -16.11 -5.68 -13.43
CA TYR A 352 -16.86 -6.16 -14.59
C TYR A 352 -15.96 -6.27 -15.81
N LEU A 353 -14.96 -5.39 -15.96
CA LEU A 353 -14.00 -5.41 -17.05
C LEU A 353 -12.94 -6.53 -16.93
N ASN A 354 -12.79 -7.16 -15.77
CA ASN A 354 -11.89 -8.32 -15.57
C ASN A 354 -12.53 -9.66 -15.97
N GLN A 355 -13.78 -9.65 -16.43
CA GLN A 355 -14.41 -10.82 -17.06
C GLN A 355 -13.98 -10.93 -18.53
N ASP A 356 -14.32 -12.03 -19.19
CA ASP A 356 -14.06 -12.20 -20.63
C ASP A 356 -14.93 -11.22 -21.44
N ILE A 357 -14.47 -9.98 -21.55
CA ILE A 357 -15.13 -8.91 -22.28
C ILE A 357 -14.51 -8.74 -23.67
N GLN A 358 -15.31 -8.23 -24.59
CA GLN A 358 -14.90 -7.88 -25.96
C GLN A 358 -15.16 -6.39 -26.23
N VAL A 359 -14.58 -5.88 -27.29
CA VAL A 359 -14.89 -4.54 -27.82
C VAL A 359 -16.36 -4.46 -28.17
N GLY A 360 -17.03 -3.39 -27.76
CA GLY A 360 -18.48 -3.20 -27.95
C GLY A 360 -19.12 -2.37 -26.85
N SER A 361 -20.43 -2.21 -26.92
CA SER A 361 -21.23 -1.49 -25.91
C SER A 361 -22.07 -2.45 -25.10
N TYR A 362 -22.08 -2.25 -23.79
CA TYR A 362 -22.74 -3.08 -22.79
C TYR A 362 -23.62 -2.23 -21.89
N ASN A 363 -24.73 -2.82 -21.41
CA ASN A 363 -25.53 -2.25 -20.34
C ASN A 363 -25.16 -2.94 -19.02
N ILE A 364 -24.61 -2.18 -18.07
CA ILE A 364 -24.25 -2.66 -16.75
C ILE A 364 -25.02 -1.82 -15.72
N ASN A 365 -26.00 -2.42 -15.06
CA ASN A 365 -26.80 -1.76 -14.00
C ASN A 365 -27.26 -0.35 -14.38
N ASN A 366 -27.94 -0.19 -15.51
CA ASN A 366 -28.43 1.08 -16.06
C ASN A 366 -27.36 2.09 -16.53
N LEU A 367 -26.09 1.66 -16.62
CA LEU A 367 -25.03 2.41 -17.27
C LEU A 367 -24.72 1.80 -18.64
N VAL A 368 -24.53 2.65 -19.64
CA VAL A 368 -23.96 2.24 -20.92
C VAL A 368 -22.44 2.33 -20.79
N VAL A 369 -21.78 1.22 -21.05
CA VAL A 369 -20.31 1.10 -21.02
C VAL A 369 -19.83 0.71 -22.40
N THR A 370 -19.06 1.56 -23.04
CA THR A 370 -18.49 1.29 -24.36
C THR A 370 -17.00 0.96 -24.21
N ILE A 371 -16.62 -0.20 -24.69
CA ILE A 371 -15.24 -0.68 -24.72
C ILE A 371 -14.73 -0.46 -26.15
N ASN A 372 -13.87 0.53 -26.32
CA ASN A 372 -13.29 0.89 -27.62
C ASN A 372 -12.07 0.03 -27.95
N ASN A 373 -11.30 -0.36 -26.95
CA ASN A 373 -10.15 -1.24 -27.06
C ASN A 373 -9.83 -1.89 -25.71
N LEU A 374 -9.02 -2.93 -25.73
CA LEU A 374 -8.58 -3.68 -24.55
C LEU A 374 -7.10 -3.37 -24.20
N LYS A 375 -6.68 -2.15 -24.41
CA LYS A 375 -5.34 -1.70 -24.04
C LYS A 375 -5.27 -1.51 -22.53
N GLU A 376 -4.46 -2.34 -21.91
CA GLU A 376 -4.23 -2.28 -20.45
C GLU A 376 -3.50 -1.00 -20.06
N LYS A 377 -3.86 -0.49 -18.88
CA LYS A 377 -3.21 0.66 -18.25
C LYS A 377 -1.75 0.33 -17.97
N LYS A 378 -0.85 1.21 -18.38
CA LYS A 378 0.57 1.07 -18.04
C LYS A 378 0.79 1.41 -16.56
N ILE A 379 1.54 0.55 -15.88
CA ILE A 379 1.94 0.71 -14.48
C ILE A 379 3.08 1.71 -14.39
#